data_55f76317acf1be108d105565c76960fa
#
_entry.id   55f76317acf1be108d105565c76960fa
#
_cell.length_a   1.000
_cell.length_b   1.000
_cell.length_c   1.000
_cell.angle_alpha   90.00
_cell.angle_beta   90.00
_cell.angle_gamma   90.00
#
_symmetry.space_group_name_H-M   'P 1'
#
loop_
_entity.id
_entity.type
_entity.pdbx_description
1 polymer ?
#
loop_
_entity_poly.entity_id
_entity_poly.type
_entity_poly.pdbx_seq_one_letter_code
_entity_poly.pdbx_strand_id
1 'polypeptide(L)'
;LLKFQRSNQSTCINQRPLVKVGDKVSKGDIIADGPSTHLGELGLGRNVVVAFMPWRGYNFEDSILISEKIVQEDKFTSIHIEEFEVMSRDTKLGSEEITRDIPNAGDELLRNLDEAGIVYVGADVNPGDILVGKVTPKGESPVTPEEKLLRAIFGEKATDVKDTSLKLPPGSSGIVVDVKVFNRYGIEKDDRALSIERDEIEKLANDREAELGILNRNIKERLRNIIKGKNISELPEDI
;
A
#
# COMPACT_ATOMS: atom_id res chain seq x y z
N LEU A 1 -15.81 -4.77 -0.94
CA LEU A 1 -14.71 -5.67 -1.27
C LEU A 1 -13.38 -5.06 -0.84
N LEU A 2 -12.54 -5.85 -0.16
CA LEU A 2 -11.20 -5.44 0.23
C LEU A 2 -10.23 -5.74 -0.92
N LYS A 3 -9.44 -4.75 -1.30
CA LYS A 3 -8.47 -4.83 -2.39
C LYS A 3 -7.09 -4.48 -1.88
N PHE A 4 -6.13 -5.38 -2.07
CA PHE A 4 -4.72 -5.18 -1.73
C PHE A 4 -4.46 -4.66 -0.32
N GLN A 5 -5.09 -5.30 0.67
CA GLN A 5 -4.85 -4.99 2.08
C GLN A 5 -3.89 -6.00 2.70
N ARG A 6 -3.07 -5.53 3.63
CA ARG A 6 -2.16 -6.37 4.39
C ARG A 6 -2.92 -7.15 5.46
N SER A 7 -2.71 -8.47 5.52
CA SER A 7 -3.15 -9.30 6.64
C SER A 7 -2.12 -9.25 7.79
N ASN A 8 -2.47 -9.79 8.95
CA ASN A 8 -1.54 -9.90 10.08
C ASN A 8 -0.28 -10.73 9.78
N GLN A 9 -0.34 -11.59 8.77
CA GLN A 9 0.78 -12.44 8.31
C GLN A 9 1.50 -11.86 7.09
N SER A 10 1.31 -10.57 6.79
CA SER A 10 1.87 -9.90 5.62
C SER A 10 1.43 -10.49 4.28
N THR A 11 0.37 -11.28 4.25
CA THR A 11 -0.24 -11.77 3.02
C THR A 11 -1.22 -10.76 2.44
N CYS A 12 -1.42 -10.79 1.12
CA CYS A 12 -2.33 -9.88 0.44
C CYS A 12 -3.77 -10.37 0.56
N ILE A 13 -4.64 -9.51 1.10
CA ILE A 13 -6.09 -9.70 1.06
C ILE A 13 -6.59 -9.00 -0.20
N ASN A 14 -7.10 -9.78 -1.15
CA ASN A 14 -7.65 -9.28 -2.40
C ASN A 14 -8.91 -10.07 -2.74
N GLN A 15 -10.07 -9.47 -2.49
CA GLN A 15 -11.36 -10.09 -2.75
C GLN A 15 -11.77 -9.89 -4.22
N ARG A 16 -12.31 -10.95 -4.83
CA ARG A 16 -12.72 -10.96 -6.24
C ARG A 16 -14.21 -11.23 -6.34
N PRO A 17 -15.01 -10.41 -7.06
CA PRO A 17 -16.41 -10.70 -7.28
C PRO A 17 -16.56 -11.90 -8.23
N LEU A 18 -17.53 -12.76 -7.94
CA LEU A 18 -17.93 -13.89 -8.79
C LEU A 18 -19.12 -13.55 -9.67
N VAL A 19 -19.88 -12.51 -9.31
CA VAL A 19 -21.10 -12.09 -9.99
C VAL A 19 -20.87 -10.82 -10.79
N LYS A 20 -21.67 -10.62 -11.82
CA LYS A 20 -21.70 -9.43 -12.67
C LYS A 20 -22.94 -8.60 -12.41
N VAL A 21 -22.90 -7.34 -12.82
CA VAL A 21 -24.07 -6.45 -12.75
C VAL A 21 -25.20 -7.01 -13.65
N GLY A 22 -26.36 -7.24 -13.05
CA GLY A 22 -27.54 -7.82 -13.72
C GLY A 22 -27.79 -9.31 -13.39
N ASP A 23 -26.85 -10.00 -12.76
CA ASP A 23 -27.03 -11.37 -12.32
C ASP A 23 -28.08 -11.45 -11.21
N LYS A 24 -28.93 -12.50 -11.26
CA LYS A 24 -29.89 -12.79 -10.21
C LYS A 24 -29.20 -13.59 -9.12
N VAL A 25 -29.26 -13.11 -7.90
CA VAL A 25 -28.69 -13.78 -6.72
C VAL A 25 -29.77 -14.12 -5.72
N SER A 26 -29.64 -15.28 -5.08
CA SER A 26 -30.54 -15.78 -4.05
C SER A 26 -29.85 -15.71 -2.68
N LYS A 27 -30.66 -15.86 -1.63
CA LYS A 27 -30.09 -15.90 -0.26
C LYS A 27 -29.22 -17.15 -0.10
N GLY A 28 -27.95 -16.94 0.26
CA GLY A 28 -26.95 -18.01 0.44
C GLY A 28 -26.00 -18.17 -0.74
N ASP A 29 -26.23 -17.51 -1.87
CA ASP A 29 -25.29 -17.53 -2.99
C ASP A 29 -23.98 -16.80 -2.64
N ILE A 30 -22.90 -17.35 -3.14
CA ILE A 30 -21.58 -16.76 -2.96
C ILE A 30 -21.35 -15.72 -4.03
N ILE A 31 -21.13 -14.48 -3.63
CA ILE A 31 -20.99 -13.34 -4.53
C ILE A 31 -19.55 -12.87 -4.72
N ALA A 32 -18.65 -13.24 -3.81
CA ALA A 32 -17.23 -12.90 -3.92
C ALA A 32 -16.37 -13.94 -3.22
N ASP A 33 -15.17 -14.16 -3.74
CA ASP A 33 -14.13 -14.97 -3.13
C ASP A 33 -13.09 -14.09 -2.45
N GLY A 34 -12.59 -14.57 -1.31
CA GLY A 34 -11.46 -13.98 -0.59
C GLY A 34 -10.13 -14.68 -0.91
N PRO A 35 -9.09 -14.39 -0.13
CA PRO A 35 -7.83 -15.11 -0.24
C PRO A 35 -8.01 -16.60 0.06
N SER A 36 -7.31 -17.46 -0.67
CA SER A 36 -7.35 -18.92 -0.53
C SER A 36 -8.75 -19.54 -0.64
N THR A 37 -9.66 -18.90 -1.37
CA THR A 37 -11.00 -19.42 -1.67
C THR A 37 -11.22 -19.57 -3.16
N HIS A 38 -12.04 -20.55 -3.54
CA HIS A 38 -12.48 -20.79 -4.91
C HIS A 38 -13.95 -21.18 -4.92
N LEU A 39 -14.78 -20.36 -5.53
CA LEU A 39 -16.26 -20.52 -5.54
C LEU A 39 -16.85 -20.72 -4.13
N GLY A 40 -16.31 -19.99 -3.15
CA GLY A 40 -16.73 -20.03 -1.77
C GLY A 40 -16.19 -21.19 -0.92
N GLU A 41 -15.43 -22.09 -1.52
CA GLU A 41 -14.80 -23.20 -0.83
C GLU A 41 -13.32 -22.91 -0.56
N LEU A 42 -12.76 -23.52 0.47
CA LEU A 42 -11.36 -23.39 0.81
C LEU A 42 -10.49 -24.01 -0.29
N GLY A 43 -9.61 -23.19 -0.89
CA GLY A 43 -8.69 -23.58 -1.95
C GLY A 43 -7.28 -23.11 -1.61
N LEU A 44 -6.56 -23.86 -0.76
CA LEU A 44 -5.22 -23.50 -0.26
C LEU A 44 -4.10 -23.69 -1.29
N GLY A 45 -4.38 -24.29 -2.41
CA GLY A 45 -3.39 -24.57 -3.44
C GLY A 45 -4.03 -24.90 -4.77
N ARG A 46 -3.25 -25.55 -5.63
CA ARG A 46 -3.68 -26.00 -6.95
C ARG A 46 -3.33 -27.46 -7.15
N ASN A 47 -4.23 -28.20 -7.77
CA ASN A 47 -3.94 -29.56 -8.21
C ASN A 47 -3.03 -29.52 -9.44
N VAL A 48 -1.94 -30.24 -9.38
CA VAL A 48 -0.98 -30.36 -10.47
C VAL A 48 -0.69 -31.84 -10.75
N VAL A 49 -0.32 -32.15 -11.98
CA VAL A 49 0.12 -33.48 -12.37
C VAL A 49 1.57 -33.65 -11.91
N VAL A 50 1.84 -34.74 -11.19
CA VAL A 50 3.17 -35.06 -10.65
C VAL A 50 3.67 -36.36 -11.27
N ALA A 51 4.93 -36.39 -11.72
CA ALA A 51 5.62 -37.59 -12.15
C ALA A 51 6.72 -37.96 -11.14
N PHE A 52 6.69 -39.17 -10.64
CA PHE A 52 7.71 -39.72 -9.75
C PHE A 52 8.74 -40.50 -10.58
N MET A 53 9.76 -39.78 -11.03
CA MET A 53 10.82 -40.37 -11.87
C MET A 53 12.13 -39.61 -11.74
N PRO A 54 13.31 -40.24 -11.83
CA PRO A 54 14.57 -39.52 -11.91
C PRO A 54 14.68 -38.81 -13.27
N TRP A 55 15.14 -37.54 -13.24
CA TRP A 55 15.31 -36.73 -14.44
C TRP A 55 16.73 -36.17 -14.50
N ARG A 56 17.64 -36.84 -15.20
CA ARG A 56 19.01 -36.37 -15.45
C ARG A 56 19.76 -35.85 -14.20
N GLY A 57 19.40 -36.31 -13.03
CA GLY A 57 19.98 -35.88 -11.75
C GLY A 57 19.49 -34.52 -11.22
N TYR A 58 18.65 -33.80 -11.97
CA TYR A 58 18.17 -32.48 -11.53
C TYR A 58 17.15 -32.52 -10.37
N ASN A 59 16.59 -33.68 -10.09
CA ASN A 59 15.71 -33.94 -8.96
C ASN A 59 16.35 -34.83 -7.90
N PHE A 60 17.69 -34.75 -7.74
CA PHE A 60 18.41 -35.47 -6.72
C PHE A 60 18.07 -34.99 -5.32
N GLU A 61 17.90 -35.90 -4.36
CA GLU A 61 17.47 -35.66 -2.99
C GLU A 61 16.14 -34.91 -2.94
N ASP A 62 16.10 -33.71 -2.30
CA ASP A 62 14.89 -32.91 -2.09
C ASP A 62 14.60 -31.95 -3.24
N SER A 63 15.36 -31.99 -4.32
CA SER A 63 15.17 -31.13 -5.49
C SER A 63 13.94 -31.51 -6.28
N ILE A 64 13.15 -30.53 -6.69
CA ILE A 64 11.94 -30.70 -7.50
C ILE A 64 12.06 -29.91 -8.79
N LEU A 65 11.76 -30.55 -9.91
CA LEU A 65 11.62 -29.88 -11.20
C LEU A 65 10.19 -29.38 -11.37
N ILE A 66 10.05 -28.14 -11.78
CA ILE A 66 8.77 -27.50 -12.02
C ILE A 66 8.67 -27.14 -13.50
N SER A 67 7.51 -27.39 -14.10
CA SER A 67 7.22 -26.97 -15.47
C SER A 67 7.14 -25.43 -15.55
N GLU A 68 7.75 -24.86 -16.58
CA GLU A 68 7.68 -23.42 -16.88
C GLU A 68 6.24 -22.91 -16.99
N LYS A 69 5.32 -23.77 -17.42
CA LYS A 69 3.89 -23.46 -17.50
C LYS A 69 3.28 -23.06 -16.15
N ILE A 70 3.74 -23.64 -15.04
CA ILE A 70 3.28 -23.28 -13.69
C ILE A 70 3.66 -21.84 -13.35
N VAL A 71 4.85 -21.41 -13.76
CA VAL A 71 5.32 -20.03 -13.57
C VAL A 71 4.56 -19.08 -14.48
N GLN A 72 4.36 -19.43 -15.75
CA GLN A 72 3.61 -18.60 -16.72
C GLN A 72 2.14 -18.41 -16.34
N GLU A 73 1.52 -19.41 -15.72
CA GLU A 73 0.12 -19.38 -15.28
C GLU A 73 -0.05 -18.87 -13.84
N ASP A 74 1.01 -18.40 -13.19
CA ASP A 74 0.99 -17.87 -11.81
C ASP A 74 0.32 -18.82 -10.79
N LYS A 75 0.49 -20.13 -10.94
CA LYS A 75 -0.26 -21.10 -10.12
C LYS A 75 0.16 -21.14 -8.65
N PHE A 76 1.43 -20.88 -8.35
CA PHE A 76 1.99 -20.87 -7.00
C PHE A 76 2.58 -19.50 -6.64
N THR A 77 2.08 -18.45 -7.25
CA THR A 77 2.49 -17.09 -7.00
C THR A 77 1.74 -16.52 -5.80
N SER A 78 2.45 -15.95 -4.86
CA SER A 78 1.91 -15.24 -3.71
C SER A 78 2.34 -13.78 -3.72
N ILE A 79 1.48 -12.91 -3.20
CA ILE A 79 1.75 -11.50 -3.02
C ILE A 79 1.85 -11.26 -1.53
N HIS A 80 2.93 -10.61 -1.10
CA HIS A 80 3.15 -10.19 0.27
C HIS A 80 3.16 -8.68 0.33
N ILE A 81 2.53 -8.11 1.36
CA ILE A 81 2.52 -6.67 1.61
C ILE A 81 3.27 -6.45 2.92
N GLU A 82 4.39 -5.76 2.85
CA GLU A 82 5.19 -5.36 4.00
C GLU A 82 4.89 -3.92 4.36
N GLU A 83 4.91 -3.62 5.65
CA GLU A 83 4.69 -2.29 6.19
C GLU A 83 5.95 -1.81 6.89
N PHE A 84 6.41 -0.64 6.50
CA PHE A 84 7.56 0.03 7.08
C PHE A 84 7.09 1.31 7.77
N GLU A 85 7.50 1.50 9.01
CA GLU A 85 7.14 2.66 9.81
C GLU A 85 8.40 3.43 10.21
N VAL A 86 8.33 4.75 10.11
CA VAL A 86 9.36 5.65 10.60
C VAL A 86 8.70 6.80 11.36
N MET A 87 9.33 7.21 12.45
CA MET A 87 8.86 8.29 13.28
C MET A 87 9.96 9.33 13.46
N SER A 88 9.61 10.59 13.27
CA SER A 88 10.44 11.73 13.67
C SER A 88 10.27 11.98 15.17
N ARG A 89 11.37 12.10 15.89
CA ARG A 89 11.39 12.28 17.35
C ARG A 89 12.17 13.54 17.72
N ASP A 90 11.78 14.15 18.82
CA ASP A 90 12.56 15.22 19.42
C ASP A 90 13.75 14.61 20.19
N THR A 91 14.96 15.00 19.82
CA THR A 91 16.18 14.61 20.51
C THR A 91 16.73 15.77 21.35
N LYS A 92 17.64 15.48 22.27
CA LYS A 92 18.31 16.52 23.08
C LYS A 92 19.11 17.52 22.24
N LEU A 93 19.43 17.17 21.00
CA LEU A 93 20.25 17.95 20.07
C LEU A 93 19.40 18.71 19.04
N GLY A 94 18.10 18.50 19.04
CA GLY A 94 17.13 19.06 18.10
C GLY A 94 16.14 18.01 17.63
N SER A 95 15.11 18.44 16.94
CA SER A 95 14.09 17.56 16.36
C SER A 95 14.64 16.87 15.13
N GLU A 96 14.33 15.57 14.96
CA GLU A 96 14.53 14.86 13.68
C GLU A 96 13.60 15.47 12.64
N GLU A 97 14.03 15.51 11.40
CA GLU A 97 13.27 16.07 10.30
C GLU A 97 13.11 15.04 9.17
N ILE A 98 11.90 14.95 8.62
CA ILE A 98 11.63 14.18 7.41
C ILE A 98 11.79 15.14 6.24
N THR A 99 12.77 14.88 5.38
CA THR A 99 13.13 15.77 4.28
C THR A 99 13.77 14.99 3.13
N ARG A 100 13.69 15.56 1.93
CA ARG A 100 14.41 15.09 0.76
C ARG A 100 15.89 15.51 0.76
N ASP A 101 16.25 16.55 1.53
CA ASP A 101 17.60 17.09 1.62
C ASP A 101 18.46 16.20 2.54
N ILE A 102 18.94 15.10 1.98
CA ILE A 102 19.72 14.08 2.68
C ILE A 102 21.20 14.29 2.34
N PRO A 103 22.09 14.47 3.33
CA PRO A 103 23.49 14.65 3.07
C PRO A 103 24.11 13.41 2.40
N ASN A 104 24.91 13.64 1.36
CA ASN A 104 25.61 12.61 0.59
C ASN A 104 24.72 11.61 -0.15
N ALA A 105 23.43 11.88 -0.34
CA ALA A 105 22.56 11.10 -1.19
C ALA A 105 22.68 11.57 -2.65
N GLY A 106 22.94 10.65 -3.56
CA GLY A 106 22.91 10.93 -5.00
C GLY A 106 21.46 11.07 -5.53
N ASP A 107 21.28 11.83 -6.60
CA ASP A 107 19.97 12.07 -7.23
C ASP A 107 19.24 10.78 -7.60
N GLU A 108 19.98 9.72 -7.88
CA GLU A 108 19.41 8.40 -8.22
C GLU A 108 18.65 7.77 -7.04
N LEU A 109 19.16 7.94 -5.81
CA LEU A 109 18.50 7.46 -4.59
C LEU A 109 17.28 8.32 -4.20
N LEU A 110 17.24 9.57 -4.66
CA LEU A 110 16.18 10.52 -4.36
C LEU A 110 15.06 10.54 -5.42
N ARG A 111 15.21 9.81 -6.51
CA ARG A 111 14.28 9.85 -7.65
C ARG A 111 12.84 9.46 -7.31
N ASN A 112 12.68 8.53 -6.36
CA ASN A 112 11.38 8.00 -5.94
C ASN A 112 10.76 8.79 -4.78
N LEU A 113 11.44 9.83 -4.29
CA LEU A 113 10.96 10.69 -3.21
C LEU A 113 10.27 11.94 -3.75
N ASP A 114 9.19 12.33 -3.08
CA ASP A 114 8.55 13.62 -3.31
C ASP A 114 9.34 14.77 -2.64
N GLU A 115 8.83 15.99 -2.74
CA GLU A 115 9.47 17.17 -2.16
C GLU A 115 9.57 17.11 -0.63
N ALA A 116 8.69 16.38 0.04
CA ALA A 116 8.71 16.17 1.47
C ALA A 116 9.66 15.04 1.90
N GLY A 117 10.31 14.35 0.95
CA GLY A 117 11.21 13.24 1.24
C GLY A 117 10.51 11.90 1.49
N ILE A 118 9.28 11.75 1.03
CA ILE A 118 8.49 10.52 1.17
C ILE A 118 8.32 9.88 -0.21
N VAL A 119 8.43 8.55 -0.28
CA VAL A 119 8.23 7.81 -1.53
C VAL A 119 6.79 7.98 -2.03
N TYR A 120 6.60 8.13 -3.34
CA TYR A 120 5.27 8.23 -3.93
C TYR A 120 4.63 6.87 -4.17
N VAL A 121 3.30 6.82 -4.10
CA VAL A 121 2.50 5.61 -4.39
C VAL A 121 2.69 5.21 -5.86
N GLY A 122 2.95 3.92 -6.10
CA GLY A 122 3.24 3.38 -7.42
C GLY A 122 4.73 3.35 -7.79
N ALA A 123 5.62 3.85 -6.92
CA ALA A 123 7.06 3.76 -7.14
C ALA A 123 7.53 2.30 -7.11
N ASP A 124 8.39 1.93 -8.05
CA ASP A 124 9.12 0.67 -8.03
C ASP A 124 10.41 0.85 -7.22
N VAL A 125 10.52 0.11 -6.13
CA VAL A 125 11.59 0.23 -5.15
C VAL A 125 12.43 -1.03 -5.07
N ASN A 126 13.74 -0.83 -5.02
CA ASN A 126 14.76 -1.87 -4.97
C ASN A 126 15.50 -1.85 -3.63
N PRO A 127 16.22 -2.94 -3.29
CA PRO A 127 17.01 -3.00 -2.07
C PRO A 127 17.99 -1.83 -1.97
N GLY A 128 17.94 -1.10 -0.85
CA GLY A 128 18.77 0.06 -0.59
C GLY A 128 18.15 1.40 -0.98
N ASP A 129 17.06 1.42 -1.76
CA ASP A 129 16.33 2.65 -2.07
C ASP A 129 15.76 3.28 -0.80
N ILE A 130 15.70 4.61 -0.78
CA ILE A 130 15.17 5.37 0.34
C ILE A 130 13.64 5.42 0.22
N LEU A 131 12.95 4.95 1.26
CA LEU A 131 11.49 5.04 1.36
C LEU A 131 11.05 6.34 2.02
N VAL A 132 11.76 6.76 3.05
CA VAL A 132 11.53 8.04 3.75
C VAL A 132 12.86 8.65 4.11
N GLY A 133 13.10 9.85 3.62
CA GLY A 133 14.27 10.64 3.96
C GLY A 133 14.13 11.21 5.36
N LYS A 134 15.05 10.87 6.27
CA LYS A 134 15.08 11.39 7.63
C LYS A 134 16.49 11.80 8.01
N VAL A 135 16.62 12.96 8.61
CA VAL A 135 17.88 13.47 9.13
C VAL A 135 17.77 13.71 10.63
N THR A 136 18.84 13.38 11.33
CA THR A 136 18.96 13.58 12.78
C THR A 136 20.07 14.58 13.05
N PRO A 137 19.86 15.63 13.88
CA PRO A 137 20.91 16.56 14.25
C PRO A 137 22.09 15.86 14.92
N LYS A 138 23.31 16.20 14.51
CA LYS A 138 24.56 15.77 15.18
C LYS A 138 24.84 16.64 16.38
N GLY A 139 25.32 16.03 17.48
CA GLY A 139 25.89 16.76 18.57
C GLY A 139 27.23 17.44 18.17
N GLU A 140 27.59 18.49 18.89
CA GLU A 140 28.90 19.14 18.77
C GLU A 140 30.04 18.13 19.05
N SER A 141 30.50 17.47 17.98
CA SER A 141 31.81 16.78 18.03
C SER A 141 32.92 17.79 17.71
N PRO A 142 34.08 17.68 18.31
CA PRO A 142 35.20 18.55 17.96
C PRO A 142 35.52 18.38 16.48
N VAL A 143 35.30 19.44 15.74
CA VAL A 143 35.45 19.48 14.28
C VAL A 143 36.91 19.34 13.91
N THR A 144 37.26 18.29 13.17
CA THR A 144 38.63 18.13 12.66
C THR A 144 38.97 19.22 11.65
N PRO A 145 40.26 19.56 11.46
CA PRO A 145 40.64 20.55 10.46
C PRO A 145 40.17 20.25 9.04
N GLU A 146 40.09 18.96 8.69
CA GLU A 146 39.59 18.50 7.40
C GLU A 146 38.08 18.72 7.26
N GLU A 147 37.31 18.50 8.33
CA GLU A 147 35.86 18.81 8.34
C GLU A 147 35.59 20.32 8.22
N LYS A 148 36.45 21.18 8.84
CA LYS A 148 36.35 22.64 8.67
C LYS A 148 36.53 23.04 7.20
N LEU A 149 37.42 22.37 6.48
CA LEU A 149 37.67 22.63 5.08
C LEU A 149 36.50 22.18 4.21
N LEU A 150 35.94 21.03 4.51
CA LEU A 150 34.74 20.52 3.84
C LEU A 150 33.51 21.42 4.07
N ARG A 151 33.32 21.96 5.27
CA ARG A 151 32.31 22.96 5.59
C ARG A 151 32.45 24.23 4.75
N ALA A 152 33.69 24.69 4.57
CA ALA A 152 33.96 25.88 3.75
C ALA A 152 33.68 25.67 2.26
N ILE A 153 33.81 24.43 1.75
CA ILE A 153 33.68 24.11 0.34
C ILE A 153 32.20 23.75 0.01
N PHE A 154 31.52 22.97 0.84
CA PHE A 154 30.18 22.38 0.59
C PHE A 154 29.04 23.06 1.36
N GLY A 155 29.35 24.08 2.19
CA GLY A 155 28.38 24.81 3.02
C GLY A 155 28.05 24.10 4.35
N GLU A 156 27.57 24.89 5.32
CA GLU A 156 27.37 24.46 6.71
C GLU A 156 26.30 23.33 6.87
N LYS A 157 25.32 23.26 5.97
CA LYS A 157 24.19 22.32 6.10
C LYS A 157 24.57 20.84 5.97
N ALA A 158 25.63 20.51 5.24
CA ALA A 158 26.00 19.11 4.95
C ALA A 158 26.63 18.35 6.12
N THR A 159 27.00 19.01 7.21
CA THR A 159 27.78 18.42 8.31
C THR A 159 27.08 18.34 9.65
N ASP A 160 25.98 19.08 9.83
CA ASP A 160 25.29 19.18 11.13
C ASP A 160 24.23 18.13 11.35
N VAL A 161 23.90 17.36 10.32
CA VAL A 161 22.90 16.30 10.37
C VAL A 161 23.46 14.95 9.92
N LYS A 162 22.90 13.89 10.46
CA LYS A 162 23.20 12.50 10.10
C LYS A 162 22.03 11.91 9.33
N ASP A 163 22.31 11.21 8.23
CA ASP A 163 21.31 10.41 7.51
C ASP A 163 20.83 9.25 8.40
N THR A 164 19.54 9.26 8.71
CA THR A 164 18.80 8.21 9.42
C THR A 164 17.59 7.78 8.64
N SER A 165 17.66 7.93 7.33
CA SER A 165 16.56 7.59 6.40
C SER A 165 16.16 6.12 6.49
N LEU A 166 14.90 5.86 6.29
CA LEU A 166 14.38 4.52 6.15
C LEU A 166 14.69 4.00 4.74
N LYS A 167 15.50 2.95 4.66
CA LYS A 167 15.89 2.29 3.40
C LYS A 167 15.26 0.92 3.30
N LEU A 168 14.93 0.50 2.08
CA LEU A 168 14.42 -0.84 1.83
C LEU A 168 15.48 -1.89 2.19
N PRO A 169 15.13 -2.90 3.02
CA PRO A 169 16.08 -3.95 3.41
C PRO A 169 16.56 -4.77 2.20
N PRO A 170 17.75 -5.37 2.29
CA PRO A 170 18.24 -6.28 1.26
C PRO A 170 17.32 -7.50 1.13
N GLY A 171 17.08 -7.90 -0.12
CA GLY A 171 16.22 -9.04 -0.43
C GLY A 171 14.74 -8.73 -0.64
N SER A 172 14.31 -7.49 -0.38
CA SER A 172 12.95 -7.02 -0.66
C SER A 172 12.96 -6.09 -1.87
N SER A 173 12.01 -6.27 -2.78
CA SER A 173 11.74 -5.36 -3.89
C SER A 173 10.24 -5.37 -4.19
N GLY A 174 9.70 -4.29 -4.70
CA GLY A 174 8.28 -4.23 -5.01
C GLY A 174 7.78 -2.85 -5.37
N ILE A 175 6.47 -2.71 -5.39
CA ILE A 175 5.78 -1.48 -5.73
C ILE A 175 5.11 -0.92 -4.49
N VAL A 176 5.25 0.38 -4.25
CA VAL A 176 4.59 1.08 -3.14
C VAL A 176 3.09 1.15 -3.41
N VAL A 177 2.30 0.51 -2.56
CA VAL A 177 0.83 0.42 -2.70
C VAL A 177 0.14 1.59 -2.01
N ASP A 178 0.62 1.97 -0.82
CA ASP A 178 0.00 3.02 -0.01
C ASP A 178 1.05 3.74 0.84
N VAL A 179 0.78 5.00 1.14
CA VAL A 179 1.61 5.85 2.00
C VAL A 179 0.70 6.62 2.94
N LYS A 180 0.97 6.53 4.24
CA LYS A 180 0.20 7.25 5.27
C LYS A 180 1.11 8.16 6.07
N VAL A 181 0.69 9.40 6.25
CA VAL A 181 1.40 10.39 7.05
C VAL A 181 0.53 10.81 8.23
N PHE A 182 1.08 10.70 9.44
CA PHE A 182 0.39 11.04 10.67
C PHE A 182 1.16 12.13 11.41
N ASN A 183 0.48 13.17 11.83
CA ASN A 183 1.04 14.21 12.67
C ASN A 183 0.55 14.04 14.10
N ARG A 184 1.40 14.42 15.07
CA ARG A 184 0.99 14.45 16.48
C ARG A 184 -0.05 15.56 16.70
N TYR A 185 -0.97 15.31 17.62
CA TYR A 185 -1.97 16.29 18.02
C TYR A 185 -1.27 17.56 18.59
N GLY A 186 -1.66 18.73 18.09
CA GLY A 186 -1.14 20.03 18.56
C GLY A 186 0.12 20.54 17.85
N ILE A 187 0.63 19.82 16.83
CA ILE A 187 1.70 20.30 15.95
C ILE A 187 1.06 20.85 14.68
N GLU A 188 1.58 21.97 14.18
CA GLU A 188 1.17 22.49 12.88
C GLU A 188 1.45 21.46 11.79
N LYS A 189 0.45 21.25 10.94
CA LYS A 189 0.56 20.29 9.84
C LYS A 189 1.34 20.93 8.71
N ASP A 190 2.29 20.19 8.15
CA ASP A 190 3.02 20.59 6.96
C ASP A 190 2.07 20.64 5.75
N ASP A 191 2.43 21.43 4.73
CA ASP A 191 1.66 21.54 3.49
C ASP A 191 1.39 20.20 2.83
N ARG A 192 2.35 19.27 2.95
CA ARG A 192 2.21 17.90 2.44
C ARG A 192 1.18 17.08 3.20
N ALA A 193 1.18 17.15 4.53
CA ALA A 193 0.18 16.48 5.36
C ALA A 193 -1.22 17.01 5.07
N LEU A 194 -1.35 18.33 4.86
CA LEU A 194 -2.61 18.97 4.47
C LEU A 194 -3.06 18.54 3.06
N SER A 195 -2.13 18.36 2.12
CA SER A 195 -2.45 17.86 0.79
C SER A 195 -2.99 16.42 0.85
N ILE A 196 -2.30 15.52 1.55
CA ILE A 196 -2.74 14.13 1.72
C ILE A 196 -4.11 14.06 2.40
N GLU A 197 -4.33 14.87 3.45
CA GLU A 197 -5.62 14.92 4.15
C GLU A 197 -6.75 15.41 3.23
N ARG A 198 -6.49 16.40 2.37
CA ARG A 198 -7.46 16.87 1.38
C ARG A 198 -7.81 15.79 0.37
N ASP A 199 -6.80 15.10 -0.15
CA ASP A 199 -6.99 14.01 -1.12
C ASP A 199 -7.80 12.84 -0.51
N GLU A 200 -7.55 12.51 0.76
CA GLU A 200 -8.33 11.50 1.48
C GLU A 200 -9.79 11.95 1.72
N ILE A 201 -10.00 13.21 2.12
CA ILE A 201 -11.34 13.77 2.30
C ILE A 201 -12.10 13.78 0.98
N GLU A 202 -11.47 14.17 -0.13
CA GLU A 202 -12.08 14.19 -1.45
C GLU A 202 -12.46 12.76 -1.90
N LYS A 203 -11.57 11.80 -1.70
CA LYS A 203 -11.84 10.39 -1.99
C LYS A 203 -13.04 9.86 -1.21
N LEU A 204 -13.08 10.11 0.10
CA LEU A 204 -14.20 9.71 0.96
C LEU A 204 -15.51 10.41 0.59
N ALA A 205 -15.44 11.68 0.18
CA ALA A 205 -16.60 12.42 -0.29
C ALA A 205 -17.17 11.82 -1.59
N ASN A 206 -16.31 11.50 -2.54
CA ASN A 206 -16.68 10.84 -3.80
C ASN A 206 -17.28 9.45 -3.57
N ASP A 207 -16.69 8.66 -2.68
CA ASP A 207 -17.22 7.34 -2.31
C ASP A 207 -18.61 7.46 -1.66
N ARG A 208 -18.80 8.40 -0.75
CA ARG A 208 -20.09 8.70 -0.12
C ARG A 208 -21.15 9.12 -1.16
N GLU A 209 -20.79 9.97 -2.10
CA GLU A 209 -21.72 10.42 -3.15
C GLU A 209 -22.11 9.24 -4.05
N ALA A 210 -21.16 8.39 -4.42
CA ALA A 210 -21.42 7.18 -5.18
C ALA A 210 -22.37 6.22 -4.43
N GLU A 211 -22.14 5.98 -3.15
CA GLU A 211 -23.02 5.16 -2.30
C GLU A 211 -24.44 5.73 -2.20
N LEU A 212 -24.57 7.03 -1.97
CA LEU A 212 -25.88 7.72 -1.94
C LEU A 212 -26.60 7.60 -3.28
N GLY A 213 -25.86 7.72 -4.40
CA GLY A 213 -26.41 7.54 -5.73
C GLY A 213 -26.97 6.13 -5.95
N ILE A 214 -26.24 5.10 -5.50
CA ILE A 214 -26.68 3.70 -5.58
C ILE A 214 -27.90 3.45 -4.70
N LEU A 215 -27.89 3.93 -3.45
CA LEU A 215 -29.00 3.79 -2.51
C LEU A 215 -30.27 4.45 -3.05
N ASN A 216 -30.18 5.69 -3.52
CA ASN A 216 -31.33 6.41 -4.08
C ASN A 216 -31.89 5.72 -5.31
N ARG A 217 -31.05 5.16 -6.19
CA ARG A 217 -31.49 4.38 -7.33
C ARG A 217 -32.23 3.12 -6.91
N ASN A 218 -31.68 2.39 -5.95
CA ASN A 218 -32.28 1.17 -5.41
C ASN A 218 -33.63 1.45 -4.72
N ILE A 219 -33.70 2.53 -3.91
CA ILE A 219 -34.95 2.95 -3.27
C ILE A 219 -36.03 3.29 -4.32
N LYS A 220 -35.67 4.06 -5.36
CA LYS A 220 -36.59 4.40 -6.46
C LYS A 220 -37.08 3.18 -7.21
N GLU A 221 -36.21 2.20 -7.47
CA GLU A 221 -36.60 0.95 -8.12
C GLU A 221 -37.54 0.11 -7.24
N ARG A 222 -37.23 -0.01 -5.94
CA ARG A 222 -38.13 -0.70 -4.99
C ARG A 222 -39.47 -0.03 -4.87
N LEU A 223 -39.51 1.29 -4.77
CA LEU A 223 -40.77 2.06 -4.75
C LEU A 223 -41.57 1.82 -6.04
N ARG A 224 -40.93 1.90 -7.22
CA ARG A 224 -41.60 1.61 -8.49
C ARG A 224 -42.20 0.21 -8.51
N ASN A 225 -41.48 -0.79 -8.00
CA ASN A 225 -41.96 -2.17 -7.99
C ASN A 225 -43.14 -2.36 -7.00
N ILE A 226 -43.14 -1.63 -5.88
CA ILE A 226 -44.25 -1.66 -4.91
C ILE A 226 -45.53 -0.97 -5.46
N ILE A 227 -45.35 0.15 -6.17
CA ILE A 227 -46.43 0.97 -6.69
C ILE A 227 -46.99 0.35 -7.98
N LYS A 228 -46.19 -0.40 -8.74
CA LYS A 228 -46.59 -0.98 -10.00
C LYS A 228 -47.76 -1.95 -9.83
N GLY A 229 -48.91 -1.57 -10.37
CA GLY A 229 -50.14 -2.37 -10.29
C GLY A 229 -51.08 -2.06 -9.11
N LYS A 230 -50.75 -1.06 -8.29
CA LYS A 230 -51.64 -0.57 -7.22
C LYS A 230 -52.37 0.71 -7.64
N ASN A 231 -53.59 0.86 -7.16
CA ASN A 231 -54.38 2.09 -7.36
C ASN A 231 -53.81 3.18 -6.41
N ILE A 232 -53.77 4.43 -6.87
CA ILE A 232 -53.23 5.58 -6.15
C ILE A 232 -53.97 5.81 -4.80
N SER A 233 -55.24 5.40 -4.71
CA SER A 233 -56.04 5.48 -3.48
C SER A 233 -55.60 4.52 -2.34
N GLU A 234 -54.69 3.61 -2.59
CA GLU A 234 -54.19 2.65 -1.59
C GLU A 234 -52.80 3.03 -1.03
N LEU A 235 -52.24 4.17 -1.45
CA LEU A 235 -50.99 4.67 -0.97
C LEU A 235 -51.17 5.45 0.33
N PRO A 236 -50.29 5.25 1.33
CA PRO A 236 -50.22 6.11 2.53
C PRO A 236 -50.06 7.60 2.15
N GLU A 237 -50.75 8.48 2.86
CA GLU A 237 -50.66 9.94 2.60
C GLU A 237 -49.28 10.53 2.75
N ASP A 238 -48.33 9.83 3.39
CA ASP A 238 -46.97 10.28 3.72
C ASP A 238 -45.91 9.89 2.66
N ILE A 239 -46.29 9.42 1.49
CA ILE A 239 -45.38 9.02 0.42
C ILE A 239 -45.45 9.94 -0.79
#